data_bfa812a3e51421220afe20139ac80ede
#
_entry.id   bfa812a3e51421220afe20139ac80ede
#
_cell.length_a   1.000
_cell.length_b   1.000
_cell.length_c   1.000
_cell.angle_alpha   90.00
_cell.angle_beta   90.00
_cell.angle_gamma   90.00
#
_symmetry.space_group_name_H-M   'P 1'
#
loop_
_entity.id
_entity.type
_entity.pdbx_description
1 polymer ?
#
loop_
_entity_poly.entity_id
_entity_poly.type
_entity_poly.pdbx_seq_one_letter_code
_entity_poly.pdbx_strand_id
1 'polypeptide(L)'
;ENMSQAAKHALRNTEVSRSTVSKKIKVLDGSINETIVKSTNQPDVLYIEMDEIHANLQHGGNRICPCAIVHEGYEEDFVKRKKLKNIHYFASSKLTYEELWEVIFDFVDRRYDINKFKVIFVSGDGASGIKNYTNCFPNAKFVLDPFHYLRKHLKYIFKDDTNLRNIADNYIRNDLLDDFKVLVKNQIKKYPDQEKRMKEHMNYIINNLDGIKNQMDKDYKVHCSMEGHVNQAFARYITSSPYGFSESGLENKLKLLVYHANKHELTIKDYFNLKYGNNSYEEINIKIKKLCNIKYDQRLTSNHSSNYSINVSLPRFDSLEDNT
;
A
#
# COMPACT_ATOMS: atom_id res chain seq x y z
N GLU A 1 -16.13 1.67 -0.95
CA GLU A 1 -17.46 1.02 -0.97
C GLU A 1 -17.52 -0.14 0.02
N ASN A 2 -18.61 -0.25 0.79
CA ASN A 2 -18.83 -1.46 1.58
C ASN A 2 -19.37 -2.59 0.69
N MET A 3 -19.29 -3.85 1.16
CA MET A 3 -19.73 -5.02 0.38
C MET A 3 -21.20 -4.93 -0.09
N SER A 4 -22.05 -4.20 0.63
CA SER A 4 -23.46 -3.99 0.25
C SER A 4 -23.59 -3.05 -0.94
N GLN A 5 -22.76 -2.00 -1.00
CA GLN A 5 -22.72 -1.07 -2.13
C GLN A 5 -22.10 -1.73 -3.37
N ALA A 6 -20.98 -2.48 -3.17
CA ALA A 6 -20.35 -3.26 -4.24
C ALA A 6 -21.34 -4.28 -4.83
N ALA A 7 -22.12 -4.96 -3.98
CA ALA A 7 -23.15 -5.90 -4.43
C ALA A 7 -24.25 -5.22 -5.27
N LYS A 8 -24.65 -3.99 -4.93
CA LYS A 8 -25.64 -3.23 -5.71
C LYS A 8 -25.09 -2.72 -7.05
N HIS A 9 -23.80 -2.40 -7.11
CA HIS A 9 -23.16 -1.86 -8.31
C HIS A 9 -22.69 -2.94 -9.30
N ALA A 10 -22.36 -4.13 -8.80
CA ALA A 10 -21.74 -5.20 -9.61
C ALA A 10 -22.59 -5.72 -10.76
N LEU A 11 -23.92 -5.68 -10.63
CA LEU A 11 -24.83 -6.18 -11.66
C LEU A 11 -26.12 -5.34 -11.66
N ARG A 12 -26.31 -4.53 -12.69
CA ARG A 12 -27.50 -3.66 -12.84
C ARG A 12 -28.85 -4.40 -12.79
N ASN A 13 -28.87 -5.72 -12.96
CA ASN A 13 -30.09 -6.52 -13.07
C ASN A 13 -30.12 -7.80 -12.21
N THR A 14 -29.14 -8.00 -11.29
CA THR A 14 -29.11 -9.20 -10.44
C THR A 14 -28.76 -8.80 -9.00
N GLU A 15 -29.60 -9.19 -8.04
CA GLU A 15 -29.32 -9.00 -6.62
C GLU A 15 -28.23 -9.99 -6.17
N VAL A 16 -27.06 -9.47 -5.86
CA VAL A 16 -25.97 -10.26 -5.29
C VAL A 16 -25.91 -10.03 -3.78
N SER A 17 -25.94 -11.11 -2.99
CA SER A 17 -25.91 -11.01 -1.55
C SER A 17 -24.52 -10.61 -1.03
N ARG A 18 -24.47 -9.99 0.18
CA ARG A 18 -23.20 -9.68 0.88
C ARG A 18 -22.35 -10.94 1.08
N SER A 19 -22.99 -12.09 1.36
CA SER A 19 -22.29 -13.36 1.56
C SER A 19 -21.63 -13.85 0.27
N THR A 20 -22.28 -13.68 -0.87
CA THR A 20 -21.69 -14.00 -2.17
C THR A 20 -20.47 -13.14 -2.47
N VAL A 21 -20.55 -11.82 -2.26
CA VAL A 21 -19.39 -10.92 -2.42
C VAL A 21 -18.25 -11.32 -1.48
N SER A 22 -18.56 -11.61 -0.21
CA SER A 22 -17.57 -12.06 0.77
C SER A 22 -16.90 -13.37 0.36
N LYS A 23 -17.66 -14.37 -0.08
CA LYS A 23 -17.09 -15.63 -0.59
C LYS A 23 -16.19 -15.42 -1.80
N LYS A 24 -16.56 -14.54 -2.73
CA LYS A 24 -15.75 -14.23 -3.92
C LYS A 24 -14.44 -13.52 -3.55
N ILE A 25 -14.47 -12.61 -2.58
CA ILE A 25 -13.26 -11.92 -2.09
C ILE A 25 -12.31 -12.91 -1.39
N LYS A 26 -12.83 -13.89 -0.64
CA LYS A 26 -11.99 -14.90 0.04
C LYS A 26 -11.14 -15.75 -0.92
N VAL A 27 -11.60 -15.94 -2.16
CA VAL A 27 -10.82 -16.63 -3.19
C VAL A 27 -9.53 -15.90 -3.54
N LEU A 28 -9.50 -14.58 -3.35
CA LEU A 28 -8.31 -13.75 -3.55
C LEU A 28 -7.22 -13.96 -2.47
N ASP A 29 -7.45 -14.84 -1.51
CA ASP A 29 -6.43 -15.24 -0.51
C ASP A 29 -5.25 -16.04 -1.13
N GLY A 30 -5.43 -16.52 -2.36
CA GLY A 30 -4.33 -17.04 -3.18
C GLY A 30 -3.45 -15.90 -3.67
N SER A 31 -2.16 -16.17 -3.81
CA SER A 31 -1.17 -15.24 -4.35
C SER A 31 -1.65 -14.64 -5.67
N ILE A 32 -2.02 -13.37 -5.68
CA ILE A 32 -2.07 -12.61 -6.92
C ILE A 32 -0.62 -12.44 -7.35
N ASN A 33 -0.14 -13.36 -8.18
CA ASN A 33 1.21 -13.26 -8.73
C ASN A 33 1.22 -12.13 -9.75
N GLU A 34 1.68 -10.98 -9.29
CA GLU A 34 1.92 -9.84 -10.14
C GLU A 34 3.06 -10.16 -11.09
N THR A 35 2.82 -10.05 -12.39
CA THR A 35 3.91 -10.15 -13.38
C THR A 35 4.71 -8.86 -13.32
N ILE A 36 5.84 -8.89 -12.61
CA ILE A 36 6.77 -7.76 -12.55
C ILE A 36 7.46 -7.65 -13.90
N VAL A 37 7.16 -6.58 -14.62
CA VAL A 37 7.81 -6.28 -15.91
C VAL A 37 9.10 -5.51 -15.65
N LYS A 38 10.22 -5.98 -16.20
CA LYS A 38 11.50 -5.28 -16.12
C LYS A 38 11.38 -3.89 -16.72
N SER A 39 11.85 -2.88 -16.00
CA SER A 39 11.82 -1.49 -16.49
C SER A 39 12.75 -1.34 -17.69
N THR A 40 12.27 -0.68 -18.73
CA THR A 40 13.08 -0.30 -19.89
C THR A 40 14.00 0.89 -19.59
N ASN A 41 13.72 1.62 -18.52
CA ASN A 41 14.49 2.78 -18.09
C ASN A 41 15.00 2.54 -16.66
N GLN A 42 16.31 2.71 -16.45
CA GLN A 42 16.97 2.59 -15.16
C GLN A 42 17.14 4.00 -14.57
N PRO A 43 16.43 4.37 -13.49
CA PRO A 43 16.64 5.66 -12.85
C PRO A 43 17.92 5.65 -12.00
N ASP A 44 18.56 6.81 -11.85
CA ASP A 44 19.73 6.96 -10.96
C ASP A 44 19.33 6.90 -9.48
N VAL A 45 18.11 7.34 -9.15
CA VAL A 45 17.58 7.44 -7.79
C VAL A 45 16.26 6.71 -7.67
N LEU A 46 16.14 5.88 -6.63
CA LEU A 46 14.90 5.21 -6.24
C LEU A 46 14.48 5.70 -4.86
N TYR A 47 13.17 5.79 -4.64
CA TYR A 47 12.57 6.16 -3.36
C TYR A 47 11.71 5.01 -2.85
N ILE A 48 11.91 4.65 -1.59
CA ILE A 48 11.09 3.70 -0.83
C ILE A 48 10.56 4.45 0.37
N GLU A 49 9.26 4.63 0.47
CA GLU A 49 8.64 5.29 1.61
C GLU A 49 7.81 4.26 2.40
N MET A 50 7.94 4.24 3.71
CA MET A 50 7.28 3.25 4.57
C MET A 50 6.56 3.91 5.74
N ASP A 51 5.42 3.30 6.13
CA ASP A 51 4.59 3.73 7.25
C ASP A 51 3.72 2.56 7.73
N GLU A 52 2.81 2.82 8.65
CA GLU A 52 1.92 1.84 9.27
C GLU A 52 0.45 2.20 9.07
N ILE A 53 -0.38 1.17 8.88
CA ILE A 53 -1.83 1.28 8.93
C ILE A 53 -2.31 0.63 10.23
N HIS A 54 -3.08 1.36 11.01
CA HIS A 54 -3.68 0.85 12.25
C HIS A 54 -5.13 0.41 11.99
N ALA A 55 -5.44 -0.87 12.20
CA ALA A 55 -6.77 -1.42 11.96
C ALA A 55 -7.35 -2.06 13.22
N ASN A 56 -8.60 -1.74 13.54
CA ASN A 56 -9.32 -2.35 14.65
C ASN A 56 -9.78 -3.76 14.28
N LEU A 57 -9.62 -4.72 15.21
CA LEU A 57 -10.10 -6.09 15.07
C LEU A 57 -11.44 -6.31 15.78
N GLN A 58 -12.25 -7.27 15.27
CA GLN A 58 -13.61 -7.55 15.79
C GLN A 58 -13.64 -8.02 17.24
N HIS A 59 -12.60 -8.73 17.68
CA HIS A 59 -12.52 -9.26 19.05
C HIS A 59 -11.72 -8.36 20.01
N GLY A 60 -11.55 -7.10 19.63
CA GLY A 60 -10.72 -6.13 20.34
C GLY A 60 -9.26 -6.17 19.89
N GLY A 61 -8.52 -5.12 20.26
CA GLY A 61 -7.14 -4.93 19.84
C GLY A 61 -7.00 -4.18 18.51
N ASN A 62 -5.76 -3.85 18.23
CA ASN A 62 -5.37 -3.12 17.03
C ASN A 62 -4.31 -3.92 16.28
N ARG A 63 -4.45 -4.05 14.95
CA ARG A 63 -3.45 -4.64 14.08
C ARG A 63 -2.66 -3.54 13.40
N ILE A 64 -1.35 -3.59 13.57
CA ILE A 64 -0.40 -2.77 12.83
C ILE A 64 -0.09 -3.51 11.52
N CYS A 65 -0.32 -2.82 10.40
CA CYS A 65 -0.10 -3.37 9.07
C CYS A 65 0.99 -2.52 8.41
N PRO A 66 2.21 -3.06 8.21
CA PRO A 66 3.25 -2.34 7.52
C PRO A 66 2.86 -2.10 6.06
N CYS A 67 3.19 -0.93 5.55
CA CYS A 67 2.93 -0.53 4.18
C CYS A 67 4.09 0.27 3.60
N ALA A 68 4.23 0.21 2.28
CA ALA A 68 5.29 0.91 1.57
C ALA A 68 4.84 1.36 0.18
N ILE A 69 5.54 2.36 -0.34
CA ILE A 69 5.52 2.72 -1.76
C ILE A 69 6.95 2.74 -2.29
N VAL A 70 7.10 2.32 -3.55
CA VAL A 70 8.34 2.44 -4.32
C VAL A 70 8.06 3.31 -5.53
N HIS A 71 8.91 4.30 -5.82
CA HIS A 71 8.72 5.21 -6.95
C HIS A 71 10.03 5.81 -7.46
N GLU A 72 10.01 6.38 -8.67
CA GLU A 72 11.17 6.97 -9.36
C GLU A 72 11.28 8.50 -9.21
N GLY A 73 10.61 9.09 -8.23
CA GLY A 73 10.57 10.54 -8.05
C GLY A 73 9.30 11.17 -8.62
N TYR A 74 9.37 12.44 -9.00
CA TYR A 74 8.25 13.17 -9.61
C TYR A 74 8.23 13.04 -11.12
N GLU A 75 7.02 13.04 -11.72
CA GLU A 75 6.84 13.24 -13.16
C GLU A 75 7.23 14.67 -13.55
N GLU A 76 7.93 14.86 -14.68
CA GLU A 76 8.51 16.15 -15.08
C GLU A 76 7.46 17.18 -15.55
N ASP A 77 6.29 16.73 -16.03
CA ASP A 77 5.33 17.56 -16.76
C ASP A 77 4.20 18.21 -15.94
N PHE A 78 4.19 18.08 -14.60
CA PHE A 78 3.09 18.58 -13.77
C PHE A 78 3.39 19.89 -13.05
N VAL A 79 2.91 21.01 -13.61
CA VAL A 79 3.09 22.37 -13.06
C VAL A 79 2.27 22.62 -11.78
N LYS A 80 1.11 21.96 -11.61
CA LYS A 80 0.18 22.28 -10.49
C LYS A 80 0.16 21.25 -9.33
N ARG A 81 0.41 19.99 -9.57
CA ARG A 81 0.41 18.94 -8.53
C ARG A 81 1.45 17.88 -8.89
N LYS A 82 2.48 17.81 -8.08
CA LYS A 82 3.56 16.84 -8.25
C LYS A 82 2.97 15.42 -8.14
N LYS A 83 3.15 14.62 -9.17
CA LYS A 83 2.73 13.23 -9.23
C LYS A 83 3.95 12.34 -9.21
N LEU A 84 3.89 11.25 -8.46
CA LEU A 84 4.98 10.28 -8.38
C LEU A 84 5.02 9.42 -9.64
N LYS A 85 6.24 9.24 -10.16
CA LYS A 85 6.54 8.44 -11.35
C LYS A 85 6.71 6.98 -11.00
N ASN A 86 6.03 6.09 -11.73
CA ASN A 86 6.14 4.64 -11.60
C ASN A 86 5.94 4.13 -10.16
N ILE A 87 4.96 4.72 -9.46
CA ILE A 87 4.63 4.34 -8.09
C ILE A 87 4.07 2.92 -8.00
N HIS A 88 4.55 2.16 -7.00
CA HIS A 88 4.06 0.83 -6.66
C HIS A 88 3.79 0.73 -5.15
N TYR A 89 2.66 0.15 -4.77
CA TYR A 89 2.16 0.07 -3.39
C TYR A 89 2.29 -1.34 -2.83
N PHE A 90 2.63 -1.42 -1.54
CA PHE A 90 2.69 -2.66 -0.77
C PHE A 90 1.98 -2.45 0.57
N ALA A 91 1.20 -3.42 1.01
CA ALA A 91 0.63 -3.47 2.35
C ALA A 91 0.15 -4.89 2.69
N SER A 92 0.31 -5.31 3.94
CA SER A 92 -0.22 -6.58 4.43
C SER A 92 -0.51 -6.49 5.92
N SER A 93 -1.52 -7.22 6.38
CA SER A 93 -1.79 -7.41 7.80
C SER A 93 -1.15 -8.69 8.36
N LYS A 94 -0.58 -9.51 7.50
CA LYS A 94 0.04 -10.80 7.86
C LYS A 94 1.56 -10.75 7.88
N LEU A 95 2.16 -9.94 7.01
CA LEU A 95 3.62 -9.83 6.92
C LEU A 95 4.20 -9.04 8.08
N THR A 96 5.34 -9.49 8.57
CA THR A 96 6.23 -8.71 9.41
C THR A 96 6.93 -7.63 8.58
N TYR A 97 7.65 -6.71 9.23
CA TYR A 97 8.49 -5.75 8.50
C TYR A 97 9.55 -6.44 7.65
N GLU A 98 10.20 -7.48 8.20
CA GLU A 98 11.23 -8.26 7.50
C GLU A 98 10.68 -8.90 6.22
N GLU A 99 9.57 -9.63 6.34
CA GLU A 99 8.91 -10.25 5.19
C GLU A 99 8.43 -9.22 4.14
N LEU A 100 7.96 -8.04 4.58
CA LEU A 100 7.61 -6.97 3.65
C LEU A 100 8.84 -6.43 2.92
N TRP A 101 9.98 -6.31 3.61
CA TRP A 101 11.24 -5.91 2.99
C TRP A 101 11.73 -6.92 1.95
N GLU A 102 11.59 -8.23 2.21
CA GLU A 102 11.88 -9.28 1.22
C GLU A 102 11.03 -9.12 -0.04
N VAL A 103 9.73 -8.84 0.12
CA VAL A 103 8.83 -8.59 -1.02
C VAL A 103 9.23 -7.34 -1.80
N ILE A 104 9.59 -6.25 -1.10
CA ILE A 104 10.05 -5.01 -1.74
C ILE A 104 11.38 -5.25 -2.47
N PHE A 105 12.31 -5.97 -1.85
CA PHE A 105 13.61 -6.30 -2.45
C PHE A 105 13.41 -7.13 -3.74
N ASP A 106 12.62 -8.20 -3.69
CA ASP A 106 12.29 -9.02 -4.86
C ASP A 106 11.66 -8.20 -6.00
N PHE A 107 10.75 -7.29 -5.66
CA PHE A 107 10.16 -6.37 -6.63
C PHE A 107 11.20 -5.47 -7.29
N VAL A 108 12.08 -4.85 -6.49
CA VAL A 108 13.11 -3.94 -7.00
C VAL A 108 14.13 -4.69 -7.87
N ASP A 109 14.57 -5.88 -7.43
CA ASP A 109 15.55 -6.71 -8.16
C ASP A 109 14.99 -7.20 -9.50
N ARG A 110 13.74 -7.61 -9.54
CA ARG A 110 13.11 -8.04 -10.81
C ARG A 110 12.84 -6.89 -11.76
N ARG A 111 12.57 -5.70 -11.24
CA ARG A 111 12.18 -4.55 -12.05
C ARG A 111 13.37 -3.76 -12.55
N TYR A 112 14.44 -3.67 -11.76
CA TYR A 112 15.61 -2.84 -12.01
C TYR A 112 16.92 -3.62 -11.85
N ASP A 113 18.02 -3.00 -12.23
CA ASP A 113 19.36 -3.45 -11.85
C ASP A 113 19.76 -2.71 -10.55
N ILE A 114 19.69 -3.41 -9.41
CA ILE A 114 19.93 -2.83 -8.09
C ILE A 114 21.30 -2.16 -8.00
N ASN A 115 22.32 -2.69 -8.67
CA ASN A 115 23.69 -2.19 -8.61
C ASN A 115 23.90 -0.89 -9.40
N LYS A 116 22.97 -0.52 -10.26
CA LYS A 116 23.06 0.71 -11.07
C LYS A 116 22.47 1.94 -10.40
N PHE A 117 21.79 1.79 -9.27
CA PHE A 117 21.31 2.95 -8.54
C PHE A 117 22.47 3.74 -7.94
N LYS A 118 22.51 5.04 -8.22
CA LYS A 118 23.42 5.96 -7.54
C LYS A 118 23.09 6.02 -6.05
N VAL A 119 21.81 6.08 -5.71
CA VAL A 119 21.31 6.08 -4.34
C VAL A 119 19.86 5.57 -4.30
N ILE A 120 19.50 4.87 -3.20
CA ILE A 120 18.14 4.49 -2.86
C ILE A 120 17.79 5.21 -1.55
N PHE A 121 16.80 6.10 -1.56
CA PHE A 121 16.33 6.75 -0.36
C PHE A 121 15.20 5.93 0.28
N VAL A 122 15.38 5.59 1.55
CA VAL A 122 14.37 4.91 2.37
C VAL A 122 13.83 5.89 3.38
N SER A 123 12.58 6.31 3.23
CA SER A 123 11.94 7.31 4.09
C SER A 123 10.91 6.67 5.03
N GLY A 124 10.85 7.15 6.27
CA GLY A 124 9.86 6.73 7.25
C GLY A 124 10.01 7.44 8.59
N ASP A 125 9.23 6.98 9.57
CA ASP A 125 9.15 7.59 10.90
C ASP A 125 10.31 7.26 11.84
N GLY A 126 11.31 6.51 11.42
CA GLY A 126 12.46 6.09 12.22
C GLY A 126 12.21 4.86 13.10
N ALA A 127 11.09 4.16 12.91
CA ALA A 127 10.86 2.87 13.54
C ALA A 127 11.97 1.87 13.15
N SER A 128 12.32 0.99 14.08
CA SER A 128 13.40 -0.01 13.87
C SER A 128 13.10 -0.92 12.67
N GLY A 129 11.85 -1.28 12.45
CA GLY A 129 11.41 -2.08 11.30
C GLY A 129 11.62 -1.40 9.94
N ILE A 130 11.82 -0.08 9.91
CA ILE A 130 12.14 0.66 8.69
C ILE A 130 13.65 0.88 8.59
N LYS A 131 14.24 1.46 9.65
CA LYS A 131 15.64 1.88 9.66
C LYS A 131 16.64 0.71 9.53
N ASN A 132 16.40 -0.40 10.23
CA ASN A 132 17.33 -1.52 10.27
C ASN A 132 17.48 -2.24 8.93
N TYR A 133 16.45 -2.25 8.11
CA TYR A 133 16.46 -2.93 6.81
C TYR A 133 16.90 -2.04 5.64
N THR A 134 17.18 -0.75 5.88
CA THR A 134 17.71 0.15 4.84
C THR A 134 18.98 -0.43 4.21
N ASN A 135 19.85 -1.06 5.00
CA ASN A 135 21.11 -1.64 4.54
C ASN A 135 20.95 -2.91 3.67
N CYS A 136 19.73 -3.41 3.45
CA CYS A 136 19.47 -4.51 2.51
C CYS A 136 19.73 -4.08 1.06
N PHE A 137 19.71 -2.79 0.77
CA PHE A 137 20.00 -2.26 -0.55
C PHE A 137 21.40 -1.62 -0.60
N PRO A 138 22.18 -1.87 -1.67
CA PRO A 138 23.43 -1.14 -1.88
C PRO A 138 23.13 0.36 -2.08
N ASN A 139 24.00 1.21 -1.57
CA ASN A 139 23.89 2.68 -1.67
C ASN A 139 22.58 3.27 -1.06
N ALA A 140 21.91 2.55 -0.17
CA ALA A 140 20.72 3.06 0.47
C ALA A 140 21.04 4.07 1.58
N LYS A 141 20.20 5.10 1.71
CA LYS A 141 20.26 6.11 2.76
C LYS A 141 18.89 6.23 3.44
N PHE A 142 18.87 6.08 4.75
CA PHE A 142 17.67 6.35 5.52
C PHE A 142 17.41 7.86 5.57
N VAL A 143 16.15 8.27 5.37
CA VAL A 143 15.69 9.65 5.50
C VAL A 143 14.53 9.68 6.50
N LEU A 144 14.67 10.46 7.56
CA LEU A 144 13.60 10.65 8.52
C LEU A 144 12.49 11.50 7.89
N ASP A 145 11.23 11.03 7.98
CA ASP A 145 10.09 11.80 7.48
C ASP A 145 10.03 13.19 8.14
N PRO A 146 10.10 14.29 7.36
CA PRO A 146 10.03 15.65 7.88
C PRO A 146 8.77 15.95 8.71
N PHE A 147 7.64 15.30 8.41
CA PHE A 147 6.40 15.49 9.17
C PHE A 147 6.58 15.01 10.62
N HIS A 148 7.11 13.78 10.81
CA HIS A 148 7.39 13.24 12.15
C HIS A 148 8.42 14.07 12.89
N TYR A 149 9.51 14.46 12.23
CA TYR A 149 10.55 15.27 12.82
C TYR A 149 10.07 16.66 13.27
N LEU A 150 9.53 17.45 12.32
CA LEU A 150 9.20 18.87 12.57
C LEU A 150 7.88 19.02 13.33
N ARG A 151 6.83 18.28 12.92
CA ARG A 151 5.48 18.49 13.44
C ARG A 151 5.17 17.67 14.68
N LYS A 152 5.82 16.53 14.87
CA LYS A 152 5.61 15.69 16.05
C LYS A 152 6.65 16.02 17.14
N HIS A 153 7.95 15.93 16.83
CA HIS A 153 8.98 16.00 17.85
C HIS A 153 9.45 17.42 18.17
N LEU A 154 9.86 18.21 17.20
CA LEU A 154 10.25 19.61 17.47
C LEU A 154 9.09 20.46 17.97
N LYS A 155 7.89 20.28 17.39
CA LYS A 155 6.69 20.98 17.86
C LYS A 155 6.34 20.62 19.30
N TYR A 156 6.55 19.39 19.74
CA TYR A 156 6.29 19.00 21.12
C TYR A 156 7.23 19.74 22.09
N ILE A 157 8.53 19.81 21.78
CA ILE A 157 9.54 20.43 22.63
C ILE A 157 9.34 21.95 22.72
N PHE A 158 9.16 22.59 21.57
CA PHE A 158 9.12 24.07 21.46
C PHE A 158 7.71 24.64 21.30
N LYS A 159 6.68 23.80 21.32
CA LYS A 159 5.27 24.16 21.19
C LYS A 159 5.03 25.06 19.97
N ASP A 160 4.38 26.21 20.18
CA ASP A 160 4.03 27.14 19.11
C ASP A 160 5.13 28.18 18.81
N ASP A 161 6.28 28.09 19.50
CA ASP A 161 7.42 28.99 19.24
C ASP A 161 8.15 28.58 17.95
N THR A 162 7.71 29.16 16.85
CA THR A 162 8.26 28.87 15.51
C THR A 162 9.73 29.31 15.42
N ASN A 163 10.12 30.39 16.10
CA ASN A 163 11.51 30.88 16.06
C ASN A 163 12.44 29.88 16.73
N LEU A 164 12.09 29.41 17.93
CA LEU A 164 12.89 28.39 18.61
C LEU A 164 12.95 27.07 17.85
N ARG A 165 11.87 26.66 17.16
CA ARG A 165 11.90 25.49 16.29
C ARG A 165 12.87 25.64 15.13
N ASN A 166 12.87 26.79 14.47
CA ASN A 166 13.78 27.07 13.36
C ASN A 166 15.25 27.11 13.83
N ILE A 167 15.52 27.70 14.99
CA ILE A 167 16.87 27.73 15.59
C ILE A 167 17.32 26.30 15.94
N ALA A 168 16.42 25.52 16.55
CA ALA A 168 16.69 24.10 16.87
C ALA A 168 16.96 23.25 15.63
N ASP A 169 16.14 23.40 14.57
CA ASP A 169 16.34 22.72 13.29
C ASP A 169 17.69 23.08 12.67
N ASN A 170 18.07 24.38 12.71
CA ASN A 170 19.36 24.83 12.22
C ASN A 170 20.52 24.21 13.02
N TYR A 171 20.44 24.16 14.36
CA TYR A 171 21.46 23.51 15.17
C TYR A 171 21.63 22.03 14.86
N ILE A 172 20.51 21.31 14.72
CA ILE A 172 20.50 19.88 14.40
C ILE A 172 21.15 19.61 13.05
N ARG A 173 20.78 20.38 12.01
CA ARG A 173 21.31 20.21 10.64
C ARG A 173 22.78 20.55 10.50
N ASN A 174 23.30 21.42 11.36
CA ASN A 174 24.71 21.87 11.38
C ASN A 174 25.57 21.19 12.46
N ASP A 175 25.12 20.08 13.05
CA ASP A 175 25.84 19.34 14.08
C ASP A 175 26.09 20.11 15.41
N LEU A 176 25.37 21.19 15.64
CA LEU A 176 25.45 21.98 16.88
C LEU A 176 24.57 21.35 17.98
N LEU A 177 24.81 20.06 18.27
CA LEU A 177 23.94 19.27 19.15
C LEU A 177 23.97 19.76 20.62
N ASP A 178 25.08 20.32 21.08
CA ASP A 178 25.14 20.83 22.43
C ASP A 178 24.32 22.10 22.60
N ASP A 179 24.29 22.96 21.58
CA ASP A 179 23.41 24.15 21.55
C ASP A 179 21.93 23.72 21.49
N PHE A 180 21.61 22.71 20.69
CA PHE A 180 20.28 22.11 20.70
C PHE A 180 19.85 21.57 22.07
N LYS A 181 20.75 20.82 22.76
CA LYS A 181 20.48 20.31 24.13
C LYS A 181 20.28 21.46 25.13
N VAL A 182 21.03 22.55 24.99
CA VAL A 182 20.85 23.77 25.84
C VAL A 182 19.46 24.36 25.61
N LEU A 183 18.99 24.49 24.36
CA LEU A 183 17.64 24.96 24.08
C LEU A 183 16.57 24.06 24.72
N VAL A 184 16.71 22.74 24.60
CA VAL A 184 15.79 21.78 25.23
C VAL A 184 15.81 21.89 26.75
N LYS A 185 16.99 22.02 27.35
CA LYS A 185 17.14 22.23 28.81
C LYS A 185 16.42 23.49 29.28
N ASN A 186 16.45 24.56 28.50
CA ASN A 186 15.74 25.80 28.83
C ASN A 186 14.22 25.60 28.74
N GLN A 187 13.71 24.82 27.78
CA GLN A 187 12.30 24.47 27.73
C GLN A 187 11.87 23.58 28.90
N ILE A 188 12.71 22.64 29.33
CA ILE A 188 12.43 21.79 30.50
C ILE A 188 12.34 22.66 31.78
N LYS A 189 13.22 23.66 31.96
CA LYS A 189 13.11 24.60 33.09
C LYS A 189 11.78 25.37 33.08
N LYS A 190 11.26 25.70 31.89
CA LYS A 190 9.98 26.42 31.74
C LYS A 190 8.78 25.49 31.96
N TYR A 191 8.90 24.18 31.67
CA TYR A 191 7.84 23.18 31.76
C TYR A 191 8.35 21.90 32.47
N PRO A 192 8.65 21.93 33.77
CA PRO A 192 9.30 20.83 34.48
C PRO A 192 8.43 19.54 34.53
N ASP A 193 7.11 19.67 34.50
CA ASP A 193 6.15 18.57 34.43
C ASP A 193 6.26 17.75 33.14
N GLN A 194 6.89 18.28 32.09
CA GLN A 194 7.05 17.64 30.79
C GLN A 194 8.49 17.16 30.53
N GLU A 195 9.37 17.24 31.53
CA GLU A 195 10.78 16.90 31.39
C GLU A 195 11.01 15.53 30.75
N LYS A 196 10.34 14.48 31.27
CA LYS A 196 10.50 13.11 30.76
C LYS A 196 10.17 13.03 29.27
N ARG A 197 9.04 13.56 28.86
CA ARG A 197 8.58 13.52 27.45
C ARG A 197 9.48 14.37 26.55
N MET A 198 9.90 15.55 26.99
CA MET A 198 10.83 16.38 26.21
C MET A 198 12.16 15.68 25.98
N LYS A 199 12.69 14.96 26.98
CA LYS A 199 13.88 14.13 26.84
C LYS A 199 13.67 12.96 25.86
N GLU A 200 12.53 12.31 25.90
CA GLU A 200 12.16 11.24 24.92
C GLU A 200 12.17 11.79 23.49
N HIS A 201 11.53 12.94 23.25
CA HIS A 201 11.51 13.59 21.94
C HIS A 201 12.91 14.05 21.50
N MET A 202 13.73 14.59 22.40
CA MET A 202 15.12 14.95 22.12
C MET A 202 15.93 13.71 21.72
N ASN A 203 15.84 12.63 22.48
CA ASN A 203 16.57 11.39 22.19
C ASN A 203 16.13 10.79 20.84
N TYR A 204 14.85 10.83 20.52
CA TYR A 204 14.37 10.39 19.20
C TYR A 204 15.05 11.19 18.07
N ILE A 205 15.15 12.52 18.20
CA ILE A 205 15.81 13.39 17.21
C ILE A 205 17.30 13.00 17.08
N ILE A 206 18.00 12.85 18.21
CA ILE A 206 19.43 12.50 18.23
C ILE A 206 19.67 11.12 17.60
N ASN A 207 18.82 10.13 17.91
CA ASN A 207 18.93 8.78 17.36
C ASN A 207 18.65 8.70 15.84
N ASN A 208 18.01 9.71 15.28
CA ASN A 208 17.67 9.79 13.85
C ASN A 208 18.42 10.93 13.13
N LEU A 209 19.52 11.41 13.70
CA LEU A 209 20.27 12.55 13.18
C LEU A 209 20.71 12.37 11.72
N ASP A 210 21.24 11.17 11.37
CA ASP A 210 21.66 10.86 10.00
C ASP A 210 20.49 10.96 9.03
N GLY A 211 19.31 10.45 9.43
CA GLY A 211 18.10 10.55 8.62
C GLY A 211 17.62 11.99 8.41
N ILE A 212 17.83 12.87 9.39
CA ILE A 212 17.54 14.31 9.27
C ILE A 212 18.54 14.97 8.31
N LYS A 213 19.83 14.65 8.42
CA LYS A 213 20.87 15.19 7.55
C LYS A 213 20.71 14.73 6.11
N ASN A 214 20.31 13.49 5.90
CA ASN A 214 20.05 12.95 4.56
C ASN A 214 18.91 13.67 3.81
N GLN A 215 18.03 14.41 4.52
CA GLN A 215 17.07 15.30 3.87
C GLN A 215 17.74 16.44 3.06
N MET A 216 18.99 16.76 3.36
CA MET A 216 19.78 17.79 2.65
C MET A 216 20.65 17.22 1.54
N ASP A 217 20.58 15.91 1.29
CA ASP A 217 21.31 15.29 0.19
C ASP A 217 20.85 15.88 -1.15
N LYS A 218 21.81 16.26 -2.00
CA LYS A 218 21.55 16.89 -3.30
C LYS A 218 20.71 16.05 -4.25
N ASP A 219 20.72 14.74 -4.06
CA ASP A 219 19.96 13.79 -4.87
C ASP A 219 18.56 13.50 -4.26
N TYR A 220 18.31 13.92 -3.00
CA TYR A 220 16.99 13.81 -2.36
C TYR A 220 16.07 14.96 -2.79
N LYS A 221 15.33 14.73 -3.88
CA LYS A 221 14.49 15.76 -4.52
C LYS A 221 13.00 15.62 -4.24
N VAL A 222 12.59 14.51 -3.63
CA VAL A 222 11.19 14.20 -3.34
C VAL A 222 11.01 14.14 -1.83
N HIS A 223 10.11 14.97 -1.31
CA HIS A 223 9.73 14.89 0.10
C HIS A 223 8.85 13.66 0.33
N CYS A 224 9.02 13.03 1.50
CA CYS A 224 8.19 11.90 1.91
C CYS A 224 6.70 12.28 1.82
N SER A 225 5.95 11.48 1.09
CA SER A 225 4.53 11.68 0.82
C SER A 225 3.66 10.54 1.36
N MET A 226 4.29 9.63 2.11
CA MET A 226 3.70 8.36 2.54
C MET A 226 2.41 8.54 3.33
N GLU A 227 2.33 9.50 4.25
CA GLU A 227 1.09 9.78 5.02
C GLU A 227 -0.11 10.04 4.09
N GLY A 228 0.10 10.86 3.04
CA GLY A 228 -0.93 11.13 2.05
C GLY A 228 -1.33 9.90 1.24
N HIS A 229 -0.34 9.09 0.84
CA HIS A 229 -0.57 7.86 0.08
C HIS A 229 -1.23 6.78 0.93
N VAL A 230 -0.78 6.57 2.18
CA VAL A 230 -1.42 5.65 3.13
C VAL A 230 -2.88 6.02 3.35
N ASN A 231 -3.17 7.31 3.60
CA ASN A 231 -4.54 7.74 3.81
C ASN A 231 -5.41 7.52 2.57
N GLN A 232 -4.95 7.89 1.39
CA GLN A 232 -5.73 7.80 0.15
C GLN A 232 -5.91 6.35 -0.34
N ALA A 233 -4.86 5.53 -0.27
CA ALA A 233 -4.90 4.17 -0.77
C ALA A 233 -5.52 3.18 0.23
N PHE A 234 -5.28 3.36 1.52
CA PHE A 234 -5.57 2.36 2.55
C PHE A 234 -6.40 2.87 3.72
N ALA A 235 -5.88 3.80 4.51
CA ALA A 235 -6.41 4.15 5.82
C ALA A 235 -7.88 4.59 5.76
N ARG A 236 -8.25 5.45 4.82
CA ARG A 236 -9.64 5.90 4.66
C ARG A 236 -10.65 4.76 4.43
N TYR A 237 -10.22 3.60 3.93
CA TYR A 237 -11.07 2.44 3.69
C TYR A 237 -11.06 1.44 4.85
N ILE A 238 -10.11 1.56 5.75
CA ILE A 238 -9.89 0.67 6.89
C ILE A 238 -10.37 1.35 8.18
N THR A 239 -9.93 2.58 8.45
CA THR A 239 -10.22 3.30 9.69
C THR A 239 -11.61 3.93 9.72
N SER A 240 -12.22 4.19 8.56
CA SER A 240 -13.59 4.74 8.48
C SER A 240 -14.69 3.74 8.82
N SER A 241 -14.36 2.44 8.94
CA SER A 241 -15.34 1.43 9.35
C SER A 241 -15.58 1.52 10.86
N PRO A 242 -16.84 1.66 11.33
CA PRO A 242 -17.15 1.67 12.75
C PRO A 242 -16.98 0.29 13.40
N TYR A 243 -16.77 -0.76 12.60
CA TYR A 243 -16.62 -2.14 13.05
C TYR A 243 -15.20 -2.63 12.78
N GLY A 244 -14.66 -3.44 13.71
CA GLY A 244 -13.38 -4.11 13.52
C GLY A 244 -13.45 -5.17 12.40
N PHE A 245 -12.30 -5.52 11.88
CA PHE A 245 -12.12 -6.56 10.88
C PHE A 245 -11.85 -7.93 11.51
N SER A 246 -12.28 -9.02 10.87
CA SER A 246 -11.64 -10.30 11.09
C SER A 246 -10.22 -10.28 10.48
N GLU A 247 -9.28 -11.06 10.98
CA GLU A 247 -7.90 -11.07 10.45
C GLU A 247 -7.85 -11.38 8.95
N SER A 248 -8.58 -12.42 8.51
CA SER A 248 -8.67 -12.75 7.09
C SER A 248 -9.39 -11.68 6.27
N GLY A 249 -10.41 -11.03 6.85
CA GLY A 249 -11.14 -9.95 6.20
C GLY A 249 -10.26 -8.70 5.99
N LEU A 250 -9.40 -8.38 6.96
CA LEU A 250 -8.44 -7.28 6.86
C LEU A 250 -7.42 -7.53 5.75
N GLU A 251 -6.79 -8.72 5.75
CA GLU A 251 -5.80 -9.07 4.74
C GLU A 251 -6.39 -9.06 3.33
N ASN A 252 -7.56 -9.66 3.13
CA ASN A 252 -8.24 -9.63 1.84
C ASN A 252 -8.60 -8.22 1.39
N LYS A 253 -8.98 -7.36 2.34
CA LYS A 253 -9.25 -5.95 2.04
C LYS A 253 -7.98 -5.21 1.62
N LEU A 254 -6.86 -5.42 2.33
CA LEU A 254 -5.58 -4.81 1.98
C LEU A 254 -5.08 -5.28 0.61
N LYS A 255 -5.13 -6.57 0.31
CA LYS A 255 -4.77 -7.10 -1.03
C LYS A 255 -5.55 -6.44 -2.14
N LEU A 256 -6.88 -6.29 -1.98
CA LEU A 256 -7.72 -5.59 -2.96
C LEU A 256 -7.33 -4.11 -3.12
N LEU A 257 -7.00 -3.43 -2.02
CA LEU A 257 -6.60 -2.03 -2.04
C LEU A 257 -5.23 -1.85 -2.71
N VAL A 258 -4.27 -2.72 -2.42
CA VAL A 258 -2.95 -2.75 -3.09
C VAL A 258 -3.14 -2.97 -4.59
N TYR A 259 -3.93 -3.98 -4.97
CA TYR A 259 -4.22 -4.28 -6.36
C TYR A 259 -4.83 -3.09 -7.10
N HIS A 260 -5.82 -2.44 -6.47
CA HIS A 260 -6.44 -1.24 -7.03
C HIS A 260 -5.47 -0.05 -7.11
N ALA A 261 -4.64 0.16 -6.07
CA ALA A 261 -3.67 1.25 -6.04
C ALA A 261 -2.60 1.09 -7.13
N ASN A 262 -2.20 -0.15 -7.43
CA ASN A 262 -1.29 -0.49 -8.52
C ASN A 262 -1.97 -0.50 -9.90
N LYS A 263 -3.25 -0.08 -9.99
CA LYS A 263 -4.03 0.01 -11.23
C LYS A 263 -4.22 -1.32 -11.97
N HIS A 264 -4.22 -2.42 -11.25
CA HIS A 264 -4.59 -3.70 -11.82
C HIS A 264 -6.12 -3.85 -11.83
N GLU A 265 -6.65 -4.30 -12.93
CA GLU A 265 -8.07 -4.65 -13.07
C GLU A 265 -8.20 -6.17 -12.91
N LEU A 266 -8.91 -6.61 -11.87
CA LEU A 266 -9.29 -8.01 -11.71
C LEU A 266 -10.30 -8.38 -12.78
N THR A 267 -9.88 -9.18 -13.74
CA THR A 267 -10.76 -9.72 -14.77
C THR A 267 -11.46 -10.99 -14.27
N ILE A 268 -12.54 -11.38 -14.97
CA ILE A 268 -13.19 -12.68 -14.74
C ILE A 268 -12.18 -13.83 -14.94
N LYS A 269 -11.25 -13.68 -15.89
CA LYS A 269 -10.17 -14.64 -16.13
C LYS A 269 -9.28 -14.80 -14.91
N ASP A 270 -8.84 -13.69 -14.30
CA ASP A 270 -8.00 -13.70 -13.10
C ASP A 270 -8.72 -14.37 -11.92
N TYR A 271 -10.01 -14.07 -11.73
CA TYR A 271 -10.82 -14.72 -10.71
C TYR A 271 -10.89 -16.24 -10.89
N PHE A 272 -11.14 -16.73 -12.11
CA PHE A 272 -11.21 -18.17 -12.39
C PHE A 272 -9.85 -18.84 -12.23
N ASN A 273 -8.77 -18.21 -12.67
CA ASN A 273 -7.41 -18.72 -12.50
C ASN A 273 -7.00 -18.81 -11.02
N LEU A 274 -7.41 -17.84 -10.21
CA LEU A 274 -7.18 -17.86 -8.76
C LEU A 274 -7.98 -18.95 -8.04
N LYS A 275 -9.21 -19.16 -8.47
CA LYS A 275 -10.12 -20.14 -7.83
C LYS A 275 -9.81 -21.60 -8.22
N TYR A 276 -9.48 -21.85 -9.48
CA TYR A 276 -9.41 -23.19 -10.05
C TYR A 276 -8.04 -23.57 -10.63
N GLY A 277 -7.05 -22.69 -10.50
CA GLY A 277 -5.72 -22.86 -11.07
C GLY A 277 -5.53 -22.19 -12.43
N ASN A 278 -4.28 -22.06 -12.83
CA ASN A 278 -3.91 -21.40 -14.09
C ASN A 278 -4.53 -22.13 -15.30
N ASN A 279 -5.03 -21.33 -16.26
CA ASN A 279 -5.73 -21.77 -17.49
C ASN A 279 -7.16 -22.32 -17.31
N SER A 280 -7.68 -22.44 -16.09
CA SER A 280 -9.04 -22.93 -15.85
C SER A 280 -10.12 -22.10 -16.56
N TYR A 281 -9.93 -20.77 -16.63
CA TYR A 281 -10.86 -19.90 -17.37
C TYR A 281 -10.96 -20.26 -18.86
N GLU A 282 -9.82 -20.52 -19.49
CA GLU A 282 -9.77 -20.87 -20.92
C GLU A 282 -10.43 -22.22 -21.18
N GLU A 283 -10.18 -23.22 -20.33
CA GLU A 283 -10.84 -24.53 -20.43
C GLU A 283 -12.36 -24.46 -20.24
N ILE A 284 -12.82 -23.70 -19.23
CA ILE A 284 -14.25 -23.48 -18.98
C ILE A 284 -14.89 -22.72 -20.14
N ASN A 285 -14.24 -21.69 -20.66
CA ASN A 285 -14.72 -20.88 -21.76
C ASN A 285 -14.83 -21.72 -23.05
N ILE A 286 -13.88 -22.64 -23.29
CA ILE A 286 -13.95 -23.60 -24.41
C ILE A 286 -15.14 -24.57 -24.23
N LYS A 287 -15.36 -25.09 -23.02
CA LYS A 287 -16.51 -25.95 -22.71
C LYS A 287 -17.84 -25.21 -22.94
N ILE A 288 -17.97 -23.97 -22.46
CA ILE A 288 -19.17 -23.14 -22.67
C ILE A 288 -19.41 -22.88 -24.15
N LYS A 289 -18.38 -22.50 -24.92
CA LYS A 289 -18.51 -22.30 -26.37
C LYS A 289 -18.95 -23.57 -27.10
N LYS A 290 -18.39 -24.73 -26.75
CA LYS A 290 -18.81 -26.02 -27.31
C LYS A 290 -20.29 -26.33 -27.01
N LEU A 291 -20.72 -26.11 -25.76
CA LEU A 291 -22.12 -26.31 -25.36
C LEU A 291 -23.08 -25.34 -26.07
N CYS A 292 -22.69 -24.09 -26.25
CA CYS A 292 -23.48 -23.11 -27.01
C CYS A 292 -23.59 -23.49 -28.48
N ASN A 293 -22.49 -23.93 -29.09
CA ASN A 293 -22.49 -24.36 -30.49
C ASN A 293 -23.35 -25.63 -30.68
N ILE A 294 -23.27 -26.61 -29.79
CA ILE A 294 -24.15 -27.82 -29.84
C ILE A 294 -25.62 -27.42 -29.75
N LYS A 295 -25.99 -26.50 -28.85
CA LYS A 295 -27.38 -26.00 -28.78
C LYS A 295 -27.81 -25.22 -30.02
N TYR A 296 -26.89 -24.52 -30.66
CA TYR A 296 -27.16 -23.78 -31.91
C TYR A 296 -27.40 -24.76 -33.07
N ASP A 297 -26.55 -25.76 -33.24
CA ASP A 297 -26.68 -26.79 -34.28
C ASP A 297 -27.94 -27.63 -34.11
N GLN A 298 -28.34 -27.99 -32.90
CA GLN A 298 -29.60 -28.67 -32.60
C GLN A 298 -30.83 -27.82 -32.93
N ARG A 299 -30.75 -26.50 -32.89
CA ARG A 299 -31.85 -25.60 -33.30
C ARG A 299 -31.95 -25.43 -34.81
N LEU A 300 -30.83 -25.49 -35.53
CA LEU A 300 -30.83 -25.45 -37.00
C LEU A 300 -31.40 -26.69 -37.64
N THR A 301 -31.35 -27.84 -36.95
CA THR A 301 -31.89 -29.11 -37.42
C THR A 301 -33.40 -29.32 -37.09
N SER A 302 -33.98 -28.47 -36.20
CA SER A 302 -35.42 -28.51 -35.91
C SER A 302 -36.13 -27.38 -36.68
N ASN A 303 -36.71 -27.71 -37.82
CA ASN A 303 -37.60 -26.84 -38.60
C ASN A 303 -38.86 -26.48 -37.81
N HIS A 304 -38.80 -25.45 -36.97
CA HIS A 304 -39.98 -24.75 -36.49
C HIS A 304 -39.69 -23.26 -36.36
N SER A 305 -40.31 -22.48 -37.20
CA SER A 305 -40.46 -21.04 -37.15
C SER A 305 -41.19 -20.62 -35.87
N SER A 306 -40.51 -20.17 -34.90
CA SER A 306 -41.08 -19.33 -33.84
C SER A 306 -40.03 -18.34 -33.35
N ASN A 307 -40.39 -17.07 -33.47
CA ASN A 307 -39.64 -15.95 -32.95
C ASN A 307 -39.49 -16.07 -31.42
N TYR A 308 -38.32 -16.50 -30.95
CA TYR A 308 -37.96 -16.40 -29.55
C TYR A 308 -36.77 -15.47 -29.39
N SER A 309 -36.98 -14.41 -28.65
CA SER A 309 -35.91 -13.61 -28.06
C SER A 309 -35.06 -14.53 -27.16
N ILE A 310 -33.77 -14.63 -27.47
CA ILE A 310 -32.84 -15.45 -26.70
C ILE A 310 -32.53 -14.69 -25.40
N ASN A 311 -33.25 -15.03 -24.33
CA ASN A 311 -32.78 -14.79 -23.00
C ASN A 311 -31.73 -15.85 -22.67
N VAL A 312 -30.44 -15.52 -22.86
CA VAL A 312 -29.34 -16.33 -22.35
C VAL A 312 -29.26 -16.07 -20.84
N SER A 313 -30.01 -16.86 -20.07
CA SER A 313 -29.72 -16.99 -18.66
C SER A 313 -28.40 -17.77 -18.55
N LEU A 314 -27.32 -17.09 -18.22
CA LEU A 314 -26.09 -17.77 -17.77
C LEU A 314 -26.47 -18.71 -16.63
N PRO A 315 -25.97 -19.95 -16.59
CA PRO A 315 -26.23 -20.88 -15.49
C PRO A 315 -25.85 -20.19 -14.18
N ARG A 316 -26.71 -20.30 -13.17
CA ARG A 316 -26.41 -19.80 -11.83
C ARG A 316 -25.11 -20.44 -11.38
N PHE A 317 -24.18 -19.65 -10.90
CA PHE A 317 -22.85 -20.09 -10.42
C PHE A 317 -22.91 -21.19 -9.36
N ASP A 318 -24.06 -21.36 -8.70
CA ASP A 318 -24.30 -22.37 -7.66
C ASP A 318 -24.51 -23.79 -8.20
N SER A 319 -24.80 -23.98 -9.50
CA SER A 319 -25.02 -25.31 -10.10
C SER A 319 -23.76 -26.02 -10.57
N LEU A 320 -22.58 -25.41 -10.41
CA LEU A 320 -21.26 -26.00 -10.72
C LEU A 320 -20.56 -26.61 -9.50
N GLU A 321 -21.13 -26.46 -8.29
CA GLU A 321 -20.55 -26.99 -7.04
C GLU A 321 -21.04 -28.40 -6.66
N ASP A 322 -22.12 -28.92 -7.32
CA ASP A 322 -22.76 -30.19 -6.91
C ASP A 322 -22.35 -31.41 -7.75
N ASN A 323 -21.29 -31.35 -8.57
CA ASN A 323 -20.80 -32.51 -9.32
C ASN A 323 -19.27 -32.66 -9.22
N THR A 324 -18.76 -32.80 -8.02
CA THR A 324 -17.45 -33.48 -7.78
C THR A 324 -17.54 -34.30 -6.52
#